data_d7b357d4d5f5626e39f2d54d8c5a454b
#
_entry.id   d7b357d4d5f5626e39f2d54d8c5a454b
#
_cell.length_a   1.000
_cell.length_b   1.000
_cell.length_c   1.000
_cell.angle_alpha   90.00
_cell.angle_beta   90.00
_cell.angle_gamma   90.00
#
_symmetry.space_group_name_H-M   'P 1'
#
loop_
_entity.id
_entity.type
_entity.pdbx_description
1 polymer ?
#
loop_
_entity_poly.entity_id
_entity_poly.type
_entity_poly.pdbx_seq_one_letter_code
_entity_poly.pdbx_strand_id
1 'polypeptide(L)'
;MSKLGYLGTALRSNFSAKASHGIPASWLLRESPRRFSTEAEQPPQNSPIDPFLQNATDTGPVYGKIFGITKHTLKTDIINMLKGCNLTMDDVKVNYNWSFMPIGVMVQFPFRNAYDQAFRMIGRKGRLYKLERGDRSQWDLLMPYNGKTVLLQGLPRNALPEDVERFLTGCVYEASSIEMFMRGAFPDAIRMATVNFPSKNEAMNAFIKKNRGICLNNQISVRVLQ
;
A
#
# COMPACT_ATOMS: atom_id res chain seq x y z
N MET A 1 -13.73 -43.60 38.70
CA MET A 1 -14.47 -44.55 37.85
C MET A 1 -14.59 -43.88 36.51
N SER A 2 -14.03 -44.36 35.63
CA SER A 2 -13.75 -45.24 34.49
C SER A 2 -13.45 -44.31 33.30
N LYS A 3 -12.25 -44.33 32.75
CA LYS A 3 -11.61 -45.23 31.76
C LYS A 3 -12.40 -45.40 30.46
N LEU A 4 -11.71 -45.09 29.38
CA LEU A 4 -11.56 -45.78 28.08
C LEU A 4 -11.34 -44.68 27.02
N GLY A 5 -10.31 -44.56 26.23
CA GLY A 5 -9.38 -45.54 25.65
C GLY A 5 -9.78 -45.94 24.25
N TYR A 6 -8.85 -45.79 23.34
CA TYR A 6 -8.64 -46.54 22.09
C TYR A 6 -8.57 -45.70 20.81
N LEU A 7 -7.53 -45.75 20.14
CA LEU A 7 -6.74 -46.57 19.21
C LEU A 7 -6.78 -45.92 17.83
N GLY A 8 -5.79 -45.58 17.27
CA GLY A 8 -4.66 -45.96 16.50
C GLY A 8 -4.94 -46.90 15.36
N THR A 9 -4.80 -46.44 14.11
CA THR A 9 -4.45 -47.31 13.01
C THR A 9 -3.56 -46.59 12.02
N ALA A 10 -2.31 -47.01 11.98
CA ALA A 10 -1.36 -46.74 10.95
C ALA A 10 -1.68 -47.59 9.71
N LEU A 11 -1.77 -47.00 8.56
CA LEU A 11 -1.72 -47.73 7.29
C LEU A 11 -0.39 -47.42 6.60
N ARG A 12 0.51 -48.41 6.70
CA ARG A 12 1.66 -48.61 5.81
C ARG A 12 1.13 -49.19 4.50
N SER A 13 1.39 -48.52 3.38
CA SER A 13 1.33 -49.17 2.07
C SER A 13 2.74 -49.28 1.51
N ASN A 14 3.21 -50.51 1.50
CA ASN A 14 4.36 -50.96 0.74
C ASN A 14 4.04 -50.90 -0.75
N PHE A 15 4.86 -50.21 -1.54
CA PHE A 15 4.92 -50.48 -2.98
C PHE A 15 6.26 -51.08 -3.34
N SER A 16 6.16 -52.35 -3.76
CA SER A 16 7.18 -53.22 -4.28
C SER A 16 7.73 -52.71 -5.62
N ALA A 17 9.04 -52.73 -5.72
CA ALA A 17 9.77 -52.55 -6.95
C ALA A 17 9.58 -53.78 -7.87
N LYS A 18 9.20 -53.53 -9.12
CA LYS A 18 9.39 -54.52 -10.20
C LYS A 18 10.38 -53.95 -11.20
N ALA A 19 11.49 -54.63 -11.29
CA ALA A 19 12.45 -54.52 -12.38
C ALA A 19 11.88 -55.18 -13.64
N SER A 20 12.03 -54.58 -14.79
CA SER A 20 11.96 -55.26 -16.09
C SER A 20 12.83 -54.54 -17.11
N HIS A 21 13.89 -55.30 -17.46
CA HIS A 21 14.46 -55.56 -18.77
C HIS A 21 14.70 -54.43 -19.78
N GLY A 22 15.95 -54.17 -20.04
CA GLY A 22 16.71 -54.31 -21.26
C GLY A 22 16.16 -53.64 -22.52
N ILE A 23 16.83 -52.55 -22.94
CA ILE A 23 16.75 -52.05 -24.31
C ILE A 23 18.19 -52.01 -24.86
N PRO A 24 18.46 -52.61 -26.04
CA PRO A 24 19.80 -52.68 -26.58
C PRO A 24 20.27 -51.38 -27.19
N ALA A 25 21.55 -51.13 -26.97
CA ALA A 25 22.31 -50.07 -27.61
C ALA A 25 22.51 -50.39 -29.08
N SER A 26 21.97 -49.59 -29.98
CA SER A 26 22.44 -49.48 -31.36
C SER A 26 21.82 -48.33 -32.11
N TRP A 27 22.32 -47.14 -31.92
CA TRP A 27 22.31 -46.06 -32.93
C TRP A 27 23.57 -45.23 -32.74
N LEU A 28 24.67 -45.82 -33.09
CA LEU A 28 25.92 -45.11 -33.33
C LEU A 28 25.92 -44.61 -34.79
N LEU A 29 26.31 -43.36 -34.93
CA LEU A 29 26.97 -42.75 -36.08
C LEU A 29 26.11 -42.39 -37.31
N ARG A 30 25.84 -41.13 -37.39
CA ARG A 30 26.03 -40.40 -38.65
C ARG A 30 26.39 -38.94 -38.35
N GLU A 31 27.67 -38.69 -38.07
CA GLU A 31 28.25 -37.35 -38.19
C GLU A 31 28.37 -36.99 -39.66
N SER A 32 27.62 -36.03 -40.08
CA SER A 32 27.89 -35.32 -41.33
C SER A 32 28.78 -34.11 -41.02
N PRO A 33 29.92 -33.94 -41.70
CA PRO A 33 30.79 -32.78 -41.46
C PRO A 33 30.08 -31.51 -41.92
N ARG A 34 29.79 -30.60 -40.99
CA ARG A 34 29.38 -29.26 -41.31
C ARG A 34 30.60 -28.52 -41.88
N ARG A 35 30.54 -28.16 -43.15
CA ARG A 35 31.49 -27.28 -43.76
C ARG A 35 31.37 -25.89 -43.09
N PHE A 36 32.42 -25.47 -42.39
CA PHE A 36 32.57 -24.07 -41.99
C PHE A 36 32.90 -23.27 -43.22
N SER A 37 31.93 -22.48 -43.68
CA SER A 37 32.16 -21.42 -44.65
C SER A 37 32.72 -20.23 -43.83
N THR A 38 34.01 -19.96 -44.03
CA THR A 38 34.63 -18.73 -43.57
C THR A 38 34.24 -17.63 -44.55
N GLU A 39 33.05 -17.13 -44.40
CA GLU A 39 32.65 -15.87 -44.99
C GLU A 39 32.88 -14.80 -43.92
N ALA A 40 33.77 -13.86 -44.25
CA ALA A 40 34.10 -12.74 -43.39
C ALA A 40 32.82 -11.89 -43.23
N GLU A 41 32.13 -12.07 -42.11
CA GLU A 41 31.03 -11.18 -41.75
C GLU A 41 31.62 -9.80 -41.51
N GLN A 42 31.25 -8.87 -42.38
CA GLN A 42 31.35 -7.44 -42.11
C GLN A 42 30.60 -7.14 -40.80
N PRO A 43 31.14 -6.23 -39.96
CA PRO A 43 30.43 -5.84 -38.76
C PRO A 43 29.04 -5.32 -39.14
N PRO A 44 27.98 -5.68 -38.41
CA PRO A 44 26.63 -5.26 -38.76
C PRO A 44 26.59 -3.75 -38.74
N GLN A 45 26.35 -3.18 -39.92
CA GLN A 45 25.99 -1.78 -40.06
C GLN A 45 24.80 -1.55 -39.13
N ASN A 46 24.90 -0.51 -38.29
CA ASN A 46 23.84 -0.01 -37.42
C ASN A 46 22.52 0.01 -38.18
N SER A 47 21.74 -1.04 -38.07
CA SER A 47 20.33 -0.97 -38.43
C SER A 47 19.72 0.13 -37.58
N PRO A 48 19.00 1.08 -38.12
CA PRO A 48 18.32 2.10 -37.32
C PRO A 48 17.43 1.35 -36.33
N ILE A 49 17.75 1.47 -35.04
CA ILE A 49 16.93 0.94 -33.95
C ILE A 49 15.54 1.54 -34.20
N ASP A 50 14.56 0.67 -34.41
CA ASP A 50 13.18 1.04 -34.64
C ASP A 50 12.76 2.16 -33.68
N PRO A 51 12.31 3.34 -34.17
CA PRO A 51 11.89 4.43 -33.26
C PRO A 51 10.79 4.01 -32.31
N PHE A 52 10.06 2.93 -32.64
CA PHE A 52 9.06 2.32 -31.77
C PHE A 52 9.66 1.61 -30.54
N LEU A 53 10.88 1.10 -30.64
CA LEU A 53 11.58 0.48 -29.50
C LEU A 53 12.28 1.52 -28.59
N GLN A 54 12.56 2.71 -29.12
CA GLN A 54 13.12 3.82 -28.35
C GLN A 54 12.07 4.54 -27.49
N ASN A 55 10.78 4.44 -27.82
CA ASN A 55 9.70 5.06 -27.09
C ASN A 55 9.18 4.24 -25.90
N ALA A 56 9.79 3.11 -25.59
CA ALA A 56 9.49 2.30 -24.40
C ALA A 56 10.36 2.66 -23.17
N THR A 57 11.01 3.82 -23.17
CA THR A 57 11.43 4.40 -21.91
C THR A 57 10.17 4.94 -21.25
N ASP A 58 9.59 4.13 -20.36
CA ASP A 58 8.52 4.51 -19.41
C ASP A 58 9.01 5.71 -18.58
N THR A 59 9.06 6.89 -19.18
CA THR A 59 9.49 8.15 -18.55
C THR A 59 8.38 8.80 -17.73
N GLY A 60 7.22 8.18 -17.68
CA GLY A 60 6.09 8.67 -16.91
C GLY A 60 6.08 8.23 -15.45
N PRO A 61 5.33 8.96 -14.60
CA PRO A 61 5.15 8.57 -13.21
C PRO A 61 4.44 7.22 -13.11
N VAL A 62 4.94 6.35 -12.24
CA VAL A 62 4.38 5.03 -11.94
C VAL A 62 3.74 5.06 -10.56
N TYR A 63 2.55 4.51 -10.46
CA TYR A 63 1.81 4.48 -9.20
C TYR A 63 1.91 3.09 -8.57
N GLY A 64 2.13 3.08 -7.24
CA GLY A 64 2.16 1.86 -6.46
C GLY A 64 1.27 1.97 -5.23
N LYS A 65 0.71 0.85 -4.80
CA LYS A 65 -0.12 0.74 -3.62
C LYS A 65 0.55 -0.18 -2.61
N ILE A 66 0.86 0.34 -1.43
CA ILE A 66 1.51 -0.39 -0.35
C ILE A 66 0.46 -0.78 0.68
N PHE A 67 0.36 -2.07 0.94
CA PHE A 67 -0.47 -2.67 1.98
C PHE A 67 0.38 -3.11 3.17
N GLY A 68 -0.28 -3.45 4.29
CA GLY A 68 0.39 -3.90 5.50
C GLY A 68 0.76 -2.77 6.45
N ILE A 69 0.30 -1.56 6.17
CA ILE A 69 0.46 -0.42 7.08
C ILE A 69 -0.45 -0.55 8.31
N THR A 70 -0.04 0.06 9.39
CA THR A 70 -0.82 0.14 10.62
C THR A 70 -1.43 1.53 10.80
N LYS A 71 -2.33 1.67 11.77
CA LYS A 71 -2.93 2.96 12.12
C LYS A 71 -1.91 4.00 12.63
N HIS A 72 -0.71 3.55 12.98
CA HIS A 72 0.36 4.41 13.50
C HIS A 72 1.46 4.68 12.47
N THR A 73 1.39 4.07 11.29
CA THR A 73 2.37 4.29 10.22
C THR A 73 2.24 5.69 9.66
N LEU A 74 3.32 6.44 9.67
CA LEU A 74 3.40 7.79 9.14
C LEU A 74 3.88 7.79 7.68
N LYS A 75 3.57 8.84 6.93
CA LYS A 75 4.14 9.04 5.58
C LYS A 75 5.66 9.02 5.61
N THR A 76 6.28 9.62 6.62
CA THR A 76 7.73 9.63 6.83
C THR A 76 8.32 8.24 6.98
N ASP A 77 7.59 7.30 7.60
CA ASP A 77 8.05 5.93 7.75
C ASP A 77 8.13 5.22 6.40
N ILE A 78 7.13 5.47 5.53
CA ILE A 78 7.12 4.94 4.16
C ILE A 78 8.27 5.52 3.35
N ILE A 79 8.48 6.85 3.39
CA ILE A 79 9.59 7.51 2.70
C ILE A 79 10.94 6.96 3.21
N ASN A 80 11.10 6.81 4.51
CA ASN A 80 12.31 6.25 5.11
C ASN A 80 12.51 4.77 4.74
N MET A 81 11.42 4.00 4.62
CA MET A 81 11.47 2.62 4.18
C MET A 81 11.95 2.51 2.72
N LEU A 82 11.59 3.50 1.88
CA LEU A 82 11.90 3.56 0.45
C LEU A 82 13.04 4.54 0.14
N LYS A 83 14.03 4.65 1.02
CA LYS A 83 15.22 5.48 0.77
C LYS A 83 15.89 5.09 -0.55
N GLY A 84 16.14 6.10 -1.39
CA GLY A 84 16.72 5.91 -2.72
C GLY A 84 15.72 5.96 -3.87
N CYS A 85 14.41 5.98 -3.59
CA CYS A 85 13.39 6.20 -4.62
C CYS A 85 13.06 7.68 -4.84
N ASN A 86 13.74 8.61 -4.15
CA ASN A 86 13.59 10.07 -4.25
C ASN A 86 12.13 10.54 -4.08
N LEU A 87 11.46 10.01 -3.05
CA LEU A 87 10.08 10.34 -2.74
C LEU A 87 9.98 11.54 -1.82
N THR A 88 9.02 12.41 -2.10
CA THR A 88 8.63 13.54 -1.26
C THR A 88 7.35 13.22 -0.46
N MET A 89 6.95 14.12 0.44
CA MET A 89 5.71 13.95 1.21
C MET A 89 4.46 14.04 0.34
N ASP A 90 4.54 14.75 -0.78
CA ASP A 90 3.43 14.93 -1.72
C ASP A 90 3.27 13.72 -2.65
N ASP A 91 4.33 12.93 -2.82
CA ASP A 91 4.31 11.67 -3.59
C ASP A 91 3.66 10.51 -2.81
N VAL A 92 3.22 10.76 -1.58
CA VAL A 92 2.65 9.73 -0.71
C VAL A 92 1.28 10.16 -0.22
N LYS A 93 0.25 9.39 -0.53
CA LYS A 93 -1.12 9.59 -0.06
C LYS A 93 -1.58 8.38 0.74
N VAL A 94 -2.07 8.62 1.94
CA VAL A 94 -2.65 7.56 2.78
C VAL A 94 -4.07 7.27 2.30
N ASN A 95 -4.34 6.00 2.02
CA ASN A 95 -5.66 5.54 1.66
C ASN A 95 -6.42 5.13 2.92
N TYR A 96 -7.50 5.84 3.19
CA TYR A 96 -8.39 5.56 4.32
C TYR A 96 -9.66 4.86 3.84
N ASN A 97 -10.17 3.97 4.66
CA ASN A 97 -11.52 3.47 4.46
C ASN A 97 -12.56 4.51 4.93
N TRP A 98 -13.85 4.20 4.71
CA TRP A 98 -14.97 5.04 5.17
C TRP A 98 -15.00 5.29 6.70
N SER A 99 -14.25 4.52 7.48
CA SER A 99 -14.07 4.71 8.94
C SER A 99 -12.83 5.53 9.28
N PHE A 100 -12.14 6.10 8.30
CA PHE A 100 -10.85 6.77 8.45
C PHE A 100 -9.76 5.90 9.11
N MET A 101 -9.86 4.58 8.90
CA MET A 101 -8.74 3.68 9.20
C MET A 101 -7.86 3.54 7.96
N PRO A 102 -6.54 3.69 8.10
CA PRO A 102 -5.63 3.53 6.98
C PRO A 102 -5.63 2.07 6.52
N ILE A 103 -5.88 1.84 5.24
CA ILE A 103 -5.91 0.52 4.61
C ILE A 103 -4.72 0.28 3.69
N GLY A 104 -4.04 1.35 3.30
CA GLY A 104 -2.89 1.31 2.43
C GLY A 104 -2.33 2.70 2.19
N VAL A 105 -1.23 2.76 1.47
CA VAL A 105 -0.62 4.01 1.02
C VAL A 105 -0.44 3.94 -0.48
N MET A 106 -0.88 4.97 -1.19
CA MET A 106 -0.53 5.16 -2.60
C MET A 106 0.75 5.98 -2.68
N VAL A 107 1.64 5.58 -3.57
CA VAL A 107 2.92 6.25 -3.83
C VAL A 107 3.05 6.51 -5.32
N GLN A 108 3.40 7.74 -5.65
CA GLN A 108 3.74 8.15 -7.01
C GLN A 108 5.26 8.09 -7.16
N PHE A 109 5.75 7.19 -7.99
CA PHE A 109 7.17 7.08 -8.31
C PHE A 109 7.48 7.93 -9.55
N PRO A 110 8.60 8.68 -9.56
CA PRO A 110 8.93 9.56 -10.68
C PRO A 110 9.17 8.78 -11.99
N PHE A 111 9.64 7.55 -11.91
CA PHE A 111 9.93 6.68 -13.05
C PHE A 111 9.88 5.21 -12.65
N ARG A 112 9.81 4.32 -13.64
CA ARG A 112 9.68 2.87 -13.45
C ARG A 112 10.81 2.25 -12.63
N ASN A 113 12.06 2.68 -12.83
CA ASN A 113 13.19 2.16 -12.06
C ASN A 113 13.05 2.39 -10.56
N ALA A 114 12.48 3.55 -10.14
CA ALA A 114 12.19 3.82 -8.73
C ALA A 114 11.15 2.86 -8.16
N TYR A 115 10.11 2.53 -8.93
CA TYR A 115 9.12 1.52 -8.56
C TYR A 115 9.76 0.12 -8.40
N ASP A 116 10.59 -0.30 -9.37
CA ASP A 116 11.25 -1.61 -9.33
C ASP A 116 12.24 -1.71 -8.16
N GLN A 117 12.91 -0.61 -7.82
CA GLN A 117 13.74 -0.51 -6.64
C GLN A 117 12.91 -0.65 -5.35
N ALA A 118 11.81 0.07 -5.25
CA ALA A 118 10.87 -0.02 -4.14
C ALA A 118 10.34 -1.46 -3.97
N PHE A 119 9.98 -2.11 -5.07
CA PHE A 119 9.52 -3.50 -5.07
C PHE A 119 10.55 -4.46 -4.46
N ARG A 120 11.83 -4.32 -4.86
CA ARG A 120 12.94 -5.12 -4.29
C ARG A 120 13.16 -4.82 -2.81
N MET A 121 13.07 -3.55 -2.41
CA MET A 121 13.25 -3.14 -1.01
C MET A 121 12.14 -3.69 -0.11
N ILE A 122 10.90 -3.63 -0.56
CA ILE A 122 9.74 -4.18 0.17
C ILE A 122 9.83 -5.69 0.24
N GLY A 123 10.21 -6.36 -0.85
CA GLY A 123 10.43 -7.81 -0.88
C GLY A 123 11.44 -8.31 0.16
N ARG A 124 12.49 -7.52 0.44
CA ARG A 124 13.49 -7.83 1.48
C ARG A 124 12.94 -7.69 2.92
N LYS A 125 11.87 -6.93 3.11
CA LYS A 125 11.19 -6.78 4.42
C LYS A 125 10.27 -7.95 4.76
N GLY A 126 10.22 -8.96 3.92
CA GLY A 126 9.38 -10.12 4.10
C GLY A 126 7.91 -9.85 3.79
N ARG A 127 7.01 -10.56 4.48
CA ARG A 127 5.55 -10.49 4.22
C ARG A 127 4.82 -9.34 4.93
N LEU A 128 5.54 -8.46 5.63
CA LEU A 128 4.94 -7.35 6.39
C LEU A 128 4.26 -6.34 5.47
N TYR A 129 4.89 -6.05 4.33
CA TYR A 129 4.38 -5.09 3.37
C TYR A 129 4.23 -5.74 2.00
N LYS A 130 3.22 -5.31 1.25
CA LYS A 130 2.99 -5.74 -0.13
C LYS A 130 2.87 -4.51 -1.01
N LEU A 131 3.66 -4.45 -2.08
CA LEU A 131 3.56 -3.42 -3.12
C LEU A 131 2.83 -4.00 -4.32
N GLU A 132 1.78 -3.35 -4.74
CA GLU A 132 1.02 -3.64 -5.96
C GLU A 132 1.08 -2.43 -6.90
N ARG A 133 0.94 -2.67 -8.20
CA ARG A 133 0.82 -1.58 -9.16
C ARG A 133 -0.54 -0.90 -8.97
N GLY A 134 -0.52 0.41 -8.93
CA GLY A 134 -1.73 1.24 -8.86
C GLY A 134 -1.96 2.00 -10.16
N ASP A 135 -3.18 2.50 -10.33
CA ASP A 135 -3.57 3.32 -11.47
C ASP A 135 -3.59 4.81 -11.11
N ARG A 136 -3.36 5.65 -12.10
CA ARG A 136 -3.44 7.10 -11.94
C ARG A 136 -4.83 7.55 -11.47
N SER A 137 -5.89 6.94 -11.99
CA SER A 137 -7.26 7.24 -11.57
C SER A 137 -7.49 7.03 -10.07
N GLN A 138 -6.90 5.96 -9.51
CA GLN A 138 -6.95 5.71 -8.05
C GLN A 138 -6.16 6.76 -7.26
N TRP A 139 -5.04 7.22 -7.79
CA TRP A 139 -4.26 8.29 -7.18
C TRP A 139 -5.01 9.62 -7.15
N ASP A 140 -5.67 9.98 -8.24
CA ASP A 140 -6.40 11.24 -8.36
C ASP A 140 -7.65 11.27 -7.45
N LEU A 141 -8.25 10.11 -7.16
CA LEU A 141 -9.39 9.99 -6.24
C LEU A 141 -9.03 10.15 -4.76
N LEU A 142 -7.75 9.94 -4.39
CA LEU A 142 -7.34 10.03 -2.99
C LEU A 142 -7.11 11.47 -2.57
N MET A 143 -7.80 11.86 -1.48
CA MET A 143 -7.64 13.18 -0.88
C MET A 143 -6.30 13.30 -0.15
N PRO A 144 -5.48 14.32 -0.44
CA PRO A 144 -4.23 14.58 0.27
C PRO A 144 -4.49 15.37 1.55
N TYR A 145 -4.70 14.72 2.67
CA TYR A 145 -4.93 15.41 3.95
C TYR A 145 -3.70 16.16 4.47
N ASN A 146 -2.50 15.66 4.14
CA ASN A 146 -1.21 16.29 4.41
C ASN A 146 -0.97 16.77 5.85
N GLY A 147 -1.63 16.16 6.82
CA GLY A 147 -1.49 16.53 8.23
C GLY A 147 -2.17 17.86 8.59
N LYS A 148 -3.01 18.39 7.71
CA LYS A 148 -3.76 19.64 7.93
C LYS A 148 -5.22 19.40 8.30
N THR A 149 -5.74 18.21 8.07
CA THR A 149 -7.12 17.83 8.37
C THR A 149 -7.18 17.07 9.68
N VAL A 150 -8.10 17.47 10.53
CA VAL A 150 -8.37 16.81 11.81
C VAL A 150 -9.71 16.09 11.74
N LEU A 151 -9.72 14.84 12.19
CA LEU A 151 -10.92 14.03 12.33
C LEU A 151 -11.36 14.04 13.80
N LEU A 152 -12.61 14.40 14.03
CA LEU A 152 -13.30 14.34 15.31
C LEU A 152 -14.21 13.10 15.32
N GLN A 153 -14.02 12.20 16.27
CA GLN A 153 -14.79 10.96 16.41
C GLN A 153 -15.50 10.90 17.74
N GLY A 154 -16.72 10.41 17.74
CA GLY A 154 -17.52 10.26 18.96
C GLY A 154 -18.47 11.42 19.22
N LEU A 155 -18.75 12.27 18.23
CA LEU A 155 -19.76 13.31 18.34
C LEU A 155 -21.14 12.69 18.61
N PRO A 156 -21.97 13.32 19.47
CA PRO A 156 -23.36 12.91 19.65
C PRO A 156 -24.14 12.96 18.33
N ARG A 157 -25.16 12.12 18.19
CA ARG A 157 -25.99 12.06 16.97
C ARG A 157 -26.68 13.39 16.65
N ASN A 158 -27.04 14.13 17.68
CA ASN A 158 -27.71 15.44 17.58
C ASN A 158 -26.73 16.62 17.50
N ALA A 159 -25.41 16.39 17.50
CA ALA A 159 -24.45 17.47 17.40
C ALA A 159 -24.62 18.27 16.10
N LEU A 160 -24.55 19.57 16.18
CA LEU A 160 -24.62 20.52 15.09
C LEU A 160 -23.21 21.06 14.77
N PRO A 161 -23.00 21.69 13.61
CA PRO A 161 -21.72 22.35 13.29
C PRO A 161 -21.30 23.36 14.37
N GLU A 162 -22.24 24.10 14.96
CA GLU A 162 -21.99 25.09 16.02
C GLU A 162 -21.41 24.43 17.29
N ASP A 163 -21.77 23.19 17.58
CA ASP A 163 -21.21 22.44 18.71
C ASP A 163 -19.75 22.05 18.44
N VAL A 164 -19.42 21.75 17.18
CA VAL A 164 -18.04 21.51 16.77
C VAL A 164 -17.22 22.79 16.84
N GLU A 165 -17.77 23.93 16.40
CA GLU A 165 -17.12 25.23 16.53
C GLU A 165 -16.87 25.59 18.00
N ARG A 166 -17.87 25.38 18.86
CA ARG A 166 -17.73 25.60 20.31
C ARG A 166 -16.67 24.67 20.91
N PHE A 167 -16.63 23.42 20.48
CA PHE A 167 -15.60 22.46 20.91
C PHE A 167 -14.20 22.92 20.49
N LEU A 168 -14.04 23.46 19.26
CA LEU A 168 -12.78 23.94 18.72
C LEU A 168 -12.39 25.36 19.17
N THR A 169 -13.14 25.99 20.07
CA THR A 169 -12.83 27.34 20.59
C THR A 169 -11.37 27.40 21.07
N GLY A 170 -10.64 28.43 20.62
CA GLY A 170 -9.22 28.63 20.91
C GLY A 170 -8.26 27.84 20.00
N CYS A 171 -8.78 27.25 18.91
CA CYS A 171 -8.00 26.72 17.80
C CYS A 171 -8.21 27.62 16.58
N VAL A 172 -7.17 27.70 15.72
CA VAL A 172 -7.25 28.41 14.42
C VAL A 172 -7.56 27.37 13.35
N TYR A 173 -8.76 27.40 12.79
CA TYR A 173 -9.23 26.46 11.77
C TYR A 173 -10.08 27.17 10.72
N GLU A 174 -10.39 26.50 9.61
CA GLU A 174 -11.26 26.99 8.55
C GLU A 174 -12.71 26.61 8.87
N ALA A 175 -13.52 27.57 9.32
CA ALA A 175 -14.91 27.30 9.74
C ALA A 175 -15.77 26.70 8.63
N SER A 176 -15.57 27.14 7.38
CA SER A 176 -16.28 26.62 6.20
C SER A 176 -15.92 25.19 5.83
N SER A 177 -14.85 24.63 6.42
CA SER A 177 -14.35 23.29 6.12
C SER A 177 -14.91 22.20 7.05
N ILE A 178 -15.82 22.54 7.94
CA ILE A 178 -16.44 21.57 8.85
C ILE A 178 -17.40 20.68 8.04
N GLU A 179 -17.00 19.43 7.83
CA GLU A 179 -17.84 18.41 7.19
C GLU A 179 -18.26 17.38 8.23
N MET A 180 -19.58 17.24 8.41
CA MET A 180 -20.16 16.27 9.34
C MET A 180 -20.76 15.07 8.60
N PHE A 181 -20.49 13.88 9.06
CA PHE A 181 -21.01 12.65 8.48
C PHE A 181 -21.28 11.58 9.52
N MET A 182 -22.10 10.59 9.15
CA MET A 182 -22.45 9.47 10.00
C MET A 182 -21.69 8.22 9.53
N ARG A 183 -21.03 7.56 10.45
CA ARG A 183 -20.47 6.25 10.24
C ARG A 183 -21.40 5.18 10.79
N GLY A 184 -21.76 4.21 9.97
CA GLY A 184 -22.41 3.01 10.44
C GLY A 184 -21.50 2.22 11.38
N ALA A 185 -21.94 1.96 12.58
CA ALA A 185 -21.29 1.10 13.55
C ALA A 185 -22.36 0.32 14.30
N PHE A 186 -22.03 -0.87 14.77
CA PHE A 186 -22.93 -1.64 15.60
C PHE A 186 -22.54 -1.46 17.09
N PRO A 187 -23.45 -1.24 18.02
CA PRO A 187 -24.91 -1.17 17.83
C PRO A 187 -25.40 0.18 17.30
N ASP A 188 -24.61 1.25 17.39
CA ASP A 188 -25.05 2.60 17.10
C ASP A 188 -24.14 3.32 16.09
N ALA A 189 -24.77 4.09 15.18
CA ALA A 189 -24.04 4.93 14.26
C ALA A 189 -23.27 6.04 15.01
N ILE A 190 -22.01 6.24 14.65
CA ILE A 190 -21.12 7.23 15.25
C ILE A 190 -21.07 8.45 14.34
N ARG A 191 -21.35 9.63 14.89
CA ARG A 191 -21.17 10.88 14.18
C ARG A 191 -19.72 11.32 14.26
N MET A 192 -19.20 11.78 13.13
CA MET A 192 -17.83 12.24 12.99
C MET A 192 -17.82 13.57 12.22
N ALA A 193 -16.73 14.31 12.37
CA ALA A 193 -16.50 15.51 11.57
C ALA A 193 -15.04 15.60 11.14
N THR A 194 -14.82 16.13 9.95
CA THR A 194 -13.51 16.58 9.47
C THR A 194 -13.45 18.09 9.47
N VAL A 195 -12.29 18.63 9.83
CA VAL A 195 -12.03 20.07 9.88
C VAL A 195 -10.64 20.34 9.34
N ASN A 196 -10.51 21.32 8.44
CA ASN A 196 -9.24 21.72 7.89
C ASN A 196 -8.60 22.85 8.67
N PHE A 197 -7.28 22.79 8.76
CA PHE A 197 -6.44 23.77 9.44
C PHE A 197 -5.47 24.40 8.45
N PRO A 198 -5.09 25.67 8.66
CA PRO A 198 -4.19 26.37 7.75
C PRO A 198 -2.78 25.74 7.73
N SER A 199 -2.37 25.15 8.83
CA SER A 199 -1.04 24.51 8.95
C SER A 199 -1.08 23.19 9.71
N LYS A 200 -0.04 22.37 9.50
CA LYS A 200 0.17 21.12 10.26
C LYS A 200 0.34 21.39 11.76
N ASN A 201 0.97 22.50 12.10
CA ASN A 201 1.20 22.88 13.50
C ASN A 201 -0.13 23.20 14.19
N GLU A 202 -1.03 23.92 13.53
CA GLU A 202 -2.35 24.23 14.09
C GLU A 202 -3.21 22.96 14.23
N ALA A 203 -3.17 22.05 13.25
CA ALA A 203 -3.85 20.76 13.37
C ALA A 203 -3.30 19.92 14.55
N MET A 204 -1.98 19.91 14.74
CA MET A 204 -1.36 19.23 15.87
C MET A 204 -1.67 19.92 17.21
N ASN A 205 -1.69 21.25 17.26
CA ASN A 205 -2.08 22.00 18.44
C ASN A 205 -3.55 21.69 18.84
N ALA A 206 -4.44 21.62 17.83
CA ALA A 206 -5.82 21.23 18.08
C ALA A 206 -5.91 19.80 18.61
N PHE A 207 -5.15 18.86 18.07
CA PHE A 207 -5.05 17.50 18.59
C PHE A 207 -4.61 17.50 20.07
N ILE A 208 -3.53 18.19 20.40
CA ILE A 208 -2.99 18.20 21.76
C ILE A 208 -3.99 18.82 22.76
N LYS A 209 -4.63 19.93 22.36
CA LYS A 209 -5.54 20.68 23.26
C LYS A 209 -6.91 20.01 23.42
N LYS A 210 -7.41 19.36 22.36
CA LYS A 210 -8.81 18.90 22.28
C LYS A 210 -9.00 17.39 22.34
N ASN A 211 -7.93 16.61 22.19
CA ASN A 211 -8.06 15.15 22.24
C ASN A 211 -8.56 14.72 23.62
N ARG A 212 -9.58 13.87 23.62
CA ARG A 212 -10.32 13.41 24.81
C ARG A 212 -11.12 14.53 25.53
N GLY A 213 -11.28 15.69 24.90
CA GLY A 213 -12.18 16.73 25.38
C GLY A 213 -13.64 16.28 25.32
N ILE A 214 -14.51 17.01 25.98
CA ILE A 214 -15.95 16.72 26.05
C ILE A 214 -16.71 17.68 25.11
N CYS A 215 -17.55 17.14 24.25
CA CYS A 215 -18.51 17.86 23.44
C CYS A 215 -19.90 17.29 23.71
N LEU A 216 -20.84 18.11 24.20
CA LEU A 216 -22.20 17.70 24.52
C LEU A 216 -22.28 16.38 25.33
N ASN A 217 -21.51 16.27 26.40
CA ASN A 217 -21.40 15.10 27.27
C ASN A 217 -20.68 13.86 26.67
N ASN A 218 -20.24 13.89 25.42
CA ASN A 218 -19.46 12.83 24.81
C ASN A 218 -17.97 13.17 24.79
N GLN A 219 -17.14 12.19 25.12
CA GLN A 219 -15.70 12.32 24.93
C GLN A 219 -15.31 12.17 23.47
N ILE A 220 -14.61 13.15 22.93
CA ILE A 220 -14.22 13.21 21.53
C ILE A 220 -12.79 12.70 21.35
N SER A 221 -12.62 11.75 20.46
CA SER A 221 -11.30 11.35 19.97
C SER A 221 -10.92 12.20 18.79
N VAL A 222 -9.79 12.89 18.89
CA VAL A 222 -9.24 13.75 17.84
C VAL A 222 -8.10 13.03 17.15
N ARG A 223 -8.02 13.08 15.83
CA ARG A 223 -6.93 12.50 15.03
C ARG A 223 -6.54 13.43 13.91
N VAL A 224 -5.23 13.56 13.67
CA VAL A 224 -4.71 14.27 12.49
C VAL A 224 -4.59 13.27 11.35
N LEU A 225 -5.17 13.60 10.20
CA LEU A 225 -5.09 12.80 8.97
C LEU A 225 -3.85 13.20 8.15
N GLN A 226 -3.21 12.20 7.52
CA GLN A 226 -1.95 12.39 6.80
C GLN A 226 -2.07 12.31 5.29
#